data_fa0dcc3bcb995524e5ce79e966dc681b
#
_entry.id   fa0dcc3bcb995524e5ce79e966dc681b
#
_cell.length_a   1.000
_cell.length_b   1.000
_cell.length_c   1.000
_cell.angle_alpha   90.00
_cell.angle_beta   90.00
_cell.angle_gamma   90.00
#
_symmetry.space_group_name_H-M   'P 1'
#
loop_
_entity.id
_entity.type
_entity.pdbx_description
1 polymer ?
#
loop_
_entity_poly.entity_id
_entity_poly.type
_entity_poly.pdbx_seq_one_letter_code
_entity_poly.pdbx_strand_id
1 'polypeptide(L)'
;SEKSLQAFRALSRPRALVEREGKALQIAARELVAGDTVLLDEGDRVPADVRLIYASNLAVDESLLTGESAPVNKVCTPEAPDLEPKEDGSQDASHLAVAFSGTLVTRGTARGHVVATGERSALGRIGKSLAGIAIETTPIQREMHQVVKWVAIIGLGLAAVLAMSYALVLGDWLHGLLAGLTLAMAILPEELPVILTLFLGLGAWRLARE
;
A
#
# COMPACT_ATOMS: atom_id res chain seq x y z
N SER A 1 17.21 -17.33 14.89
CA SER A 1 16.97 -16.54 13.67
C SER A 1 15.99 -15.39 13.85
N GLU A 2 14.97 -15.51 14.72
CA GLU A 2 13.98 -14.43 14.96
C GLU A 2 14.61 -13.24 15.70
N LYS A 3 15.51 -13.49 16.63
CA LYS A 3 16.30 -12.45 17.33
C LYS A 3 17.21 -11.68 16.38
N SER A 4 17.80 -12.34 15.39
CA SER A 4 18.64 -11.69 14.37
C SER A 4 17.81 -10.79 13.46
N LEU A 5 16.59 -11.19 13.09
CA LEU A 5 15.66 -10.40 12.29
C LEU A 5 15.14 -9.17 13.06
N GLN A 6 14.88 -9.33 14.36
CA GLN A 6 14.48 -8.22 15.23
C GLN A 6 15.64 -7.21 15.43
N ALA A 7 16.88 -7.69 15.59
CA ALA A 7 18.06 -6.83 15.67
C ALA A 7 18.29 -6.07 14.37
N PHE A 8 18.13 -6.72 13.21
CA PHE A 8 18.23 -6.08 11.90
C PHE A 8 17.13 -5.01 11.68
N ARG A 9 15.89 -5.29 12.08
CA ARG A 9 14.79 -4.31 12.05
C ARG A 9 15.03 -3.14 13.00
N ALA A 10 15.70 -3.33 14.12
CA ALA A 10 16.05 -2.25 15.05
C ALA A 10 17.13 -1.33 14.48
N LEU A 11 18.11 -1.88 13.73
CA LEU A 11 19.16 -1.11 13.04
C LEU A 11 18.65 -0.35 11.81
N SER A 12 17.59 -0.88 11.16
CA SER A 12 16.99 -0.26 9.97
C SER A 12 15.87 0.75 10.28
N ARG A 13 15.64 1.07 11.56
CA ARG A 13 14.60 2.04 11.92
C ARG A 13 15.04 3.46 11.55
N PRO A 14 14.22 4.22 10.80
CA PRO A 14 14.52 5.60 10.47
C PRO A 14 14.72 6.43 11.75
N ARG A 15 15.82 7.16 11.82
CA ARG A 15 16.11 8.10 12.90
C ARG A 15 16.05 9.53 12.38
N ALA A 16 15.76 10.46 13.26
CA ALA A 16 15.77 11.88 12.97
C ALA A 16 16.64 12.60 13.98
N LEU A 17 17.45 13.54 13.51
CA LEU A 17 18.18 14.45 14.35
C LEU A 17 17.30 15.68 14.61
N VAL A 18 16.94 15.90 15.86
CA VAL A 18 16.09 17.02 16.27
C VAL A 18 16.79 17.93 17.25
N GLU A 19 16.43 19.20 17.23
CA GLU A 19 16.84 20.15 18.24
C GLU A 19 15.68 20.42 19.19
N ARG A 20 15.84 20.04 20.46
CA ARG A 20 14.91 20.32 21.55
C ARG A 20 15.67 21.00 22.70
N GLU A 21 15.12 22.06 23.22
CA GLU A 21 15.74 22.83 24.32
C GLU A 21 17.21 23.25 24.02
N GLY A 22 17.50 23.55 22.76
CA GLY A 22 18.84 23.95 22.31
C GLY A 22 19.87 22.80 22.25
N LYS A 23 19.43 21.54 22.36
CA LYS A 23 20.30 20.36 22.25
C LYS A 23 19.89 19.52 21.07
N ALA A 24 20.89 19.07 20.28
CA ALA A 24 20.68 18.11 19.22
C ALA A 24 20.53 16.70 19.81
N LEU A 25 19.41 16.04 19.51
CA LEU A 25 19.04 14.71 19.98
C LEU A 25 18.66 13.82 18.81
N GLN A 26 19.16 12.60 18.79
CA GLN A 26 18.76 11.61 17.80
C GLN A 26 17.60 10.77 18.35
N ILE A 27 16.42 10.91 17.72
CA ILE A 27 15.20 10.19 18.11
C ILE A 27 14.75 9.24 17.00
N ALA A 28 13.84 8.32 17.31
CA ALA A 28 13.18 7.51 16.29
C ALA A 28 12.22 8.41 15.47
N ALA A 29 12.20 8.27 14.13
CA ALA A 29 11.35 9.12 13.27
C ALA A 29 9.86 9.06 13.64
N ARG A 30 9.39 7.95 14.22
CA ARG A 30 8.00 7.80 14.71
C ARG A 30 7.67 8.66 15.94
N GLU A 31 8.68 9.21 16.61
CA GLU A 31 8.54 10.05 17.81
C GLU A 31 8.54 11.55 17.47
N LEU A 32 8.65 11.86 16.16
CA LEU A 32 8.54 13.22 15.65
C LEU A 32 7.11 13.73 15.80
N VAL A 33 6.99 14.95 16.26
CA VAL A 33 5.71 15.68 16.35
C VAL A 33 5.79 16.99 15.56
N ALA A 34 4.64 17.49 15.13
CA ALA A 34 4.56 18.80 14.50
C ALA A 34 5.09 19.86 15.46
N GLY A 35 5.92 20.77 14.94
CA GLY A 35 6.62 21.80 15.72
C GLY A 35 8.05 21.42 16.15
N ASP A 36 8.46 20.15 16.08
CA ASP A 36 9.85 19.77 16.30
C ASP A 36 10.77 20.45 15.27
N THR A 37 11.97 20.83 15.68
CA THR A 37 13.01 21.33 14.79
C THR A 37 13.90 20.17 14.36
N VAL A 38 13.93 19.86 13.07
CA VAL A 38 14.76 18.80 12.47
C VAL A 38 16.00 19.43 11.84
N LEU A 39 17.13 18.74 12.00
CA LEU A 39 18.39 19.01 11.32
C LEU A 39 18.56 17.97 10.22
N LEU A 40 18.90 18.42 9.01
CA LEU A 40 19.08 17.59 7.82
C LEU A 40 20.45 17.80 7.24
N ASP A 41 21.17 16.71 7.02
CA ASP A 41 22.47 16.68 6.37
C ASP A 41 22.46 15.84 5.11
N GLU A 42 23.47 15.99 4.26
CA GLU A 42 23.67 15.20 3.05
C GLU A 42 23.65 13.69 3.37
N GLY A 43 22.86 12.93 2.61
CA GLY A 43 22.63 11.49 2.82
C GLY A 43 21.47 11.16 3.75
N ASP A 44 20.89 12.15 4.43
CA ASP A 44 19.73 11.93 5.29
C ASP A 44 18.46 11.72 4.46
N ARG A 45 17.59 10.83 4.95
CA ARG A 45 16.23 10.72 4.47
C ARG A 45 15.33 11.59 5.33
N VAL A 46 14.62 12.51 4.68
CA VAL A 46 13.70 13.44 5.36
C VAL A 46 12.62 12.67 6.13
N PRO A 47 12.54 12.82 7.46
CA PRO A 47 11.71 11.93 8.30
C PRO A 47 10.23 12.32 8.37
N ALA A 48 9.89 13.55 8.00
CA ALA A 48 8.56 14.15 8.02
C ALA A 48 8.49 15.29 7.00
N ASP A 49 7.34 15.92 6.78
CA ASP A 49 7.30 17.15 6.00
C ASP A 49 7.83 18.28 6.86
N VAL A 50 8.93 18.91 6.41
CA VAL A 50 9.71 19.90 7.16
C VAL A 50 9.72 21.23 6.42
N ARG A 51 9.19 22.28 7.05
CA ARG A 51 9.32 23.65 6.54
C ARG A 51 10.70 24.19 6.89
N LEU A 52 11.44 24.60 5.89
CA LEU A 52 12.82 25.05 6.04
C LEU A 52 12.88 26.46 6.64
N ILE A 53 13.62 26.60 7.73
CA ILE A 53 13.97 27.89 8.36
C ILE A 53 15.40 28.30 8.04
N TYR A 54 16.24 27.33 7.65
CA TYR A 54 17.60 27.53 7.16
C TYR A 54 17.91 26.46 6.13
N ALA A 55 18.55 26.83 5.04
CA ALA A 55 19.05 25.91 4.01
C ALA A 55 20.36 26.46 3.43
N SER A 56 21.36 25.59 3.32
CA SER A 56 22.66 25.91 2.70
C SER A 56 22.94 24.92 1.59
N ASN A 57 22.84 25.37 0.34
CA ASN A 57 23.03 24.56 -0.87
C ASN A 57 22.20 23.26 -0.86
N LEU A 58 21.03 23.29 -0.27
CA LEU A 58 20.17 22.12 -0.12
C LEU A 58 19.60 21.66 -1.44
N ALA A 59 19.85 20.42 -1.82
CA ALA A 59 19.21 19.73 -2.92
C ALA A 59 18.60 18.41 -2.42
N VAL A 60 17.39 18.11 -2.84
CA VAL A 60 16.61 16.96 -2.38
C VAL A 60 16.10 16.17 -3.57
N ASP A 61 16.28 14.86 -3.56
CA ASP A 61 15.70 13.94 -4.53
C ASP A 61 14.25 13.65 -4.13
N GLU A 62 13.32 14.15 -4.94
CA GLU A 62 11.87 14.01 -4.77
C GLU A 62 11.25 12.99 -5.73
N SER A 63 12.05 12.15 -6.36
CA SER A 63 11.61 11.17 -7.37
C SER A 63 10.49 10.25 -6.87
N LEU A 64 10.45 9.93 -5.57
CA LEU A 64 9.38 9.15 -4.94
C LEU A 64 8.02 9.86 -4.95
N LEU A 65 7.99 11.18 -5.03
CA LEU A 65 6.76 11.99 -5.01
C LEU A 65 6.36 12.47 -6.40
N THR A 66 7.33 12.90 -7.19
CA THR A 66 7.10 13.55 -8.50
C THR A 66 7.34 12.60 -9.69
N GLY A 67 8.11 11.53 -9.48
CA GLY A 67 8.60 10.67 -10.56
C GLY A 67 9.78 11.26 -11.35
N GLU A 68 10.22 12.48 -11.03
CA GLU A 68 11.33 13.15 -11.69
C GLU A 68 12.65 12.84 -10.98
N SER A 69 13.66 12.38 -11.72
CA SER A 69 14.96 11.98 -11.15
C SER A 69 15.92 13.15 -10.89
N ALA A 70 15.59 14.38 -11.29
CA ALA A 70 16.43 15.54 -11.06
C ALA A 70 16.26 16.06 -9.63
N PRO A 71 17.35 16.26 -8.86
CA PRO A 71 17.26 16.84 -7.52
C PRO A 71 16.73 18.27 -7.56
N VAL A 72 15.82 18.58 -6.64
CA VAL A 72 15.21 19.91 -6.50
C VAL A 72 16.01 20.75 -5.51
N ASN A 73 16.43 21.94 -5.93
CA ASN A 73 17.08 22.88 -5.03
C ASN A 73 16.03 23.52 -4.11
N LYS A 74 16.24 23.42 -2.82
CA LYS A 74 15.35 23.97 -1.80
C LYS A 74 15.89 25.30 -1.28
N VAL A 75 14.98 26.19 -0.98
CA VAL A 75 15.30 27.53 -0.45
C VAL A 75 14.54 27.80 0.82
N CYS A 76 15.15 28.56 1.73
CA CYS A 76 14.44 29.09 2.89
C CYS A 76 13.70 30.36 2.44
N THR A 77 12.38 30.39 2.61
CA THR A 77 11.58 31.60 2.36
C THR A 77 11.04 32.09 3.71
N PRO A 78 11.58 33.19 4.27
CA PRO A 78 11.17 33.69 5.58
C PRO A 78 9.71 34.15 5.64
N GLU A 79 9.11 34.43 4.50
CA GLU A 79 7.80 35.09 4.36
C GLU A 79 6.67 34.16 3.88
N ALA A 80 6.81 32.85 3.92
CA ALA A 80 5.73 31.95 3.57
C ALA A 80 4.88 31.59 4.82
N PRO A 81 3.90 32.44 5.22
CA PRO A 81 2.97 32.07 6.26
C PRO A 81 2.01 31.02 5.70
N ASP A 82 1.87 29.90 6.40
CA ASP A 82 0.77 28.92 6.32
C ASP A 82 0.30 28.45 4.92
N LEU A 83 1.18 28.44 3.91
CA LEU A 83 0.85 27.86 2.63
C LEU A 83 0.88 26.33 2.73
N GLU A 84 -0.28 25.71 2.74
CA GLU A 84 -0.39 24.28 2.47
C GLU A 84 0.14 24.00 1.05
N PRO A 85 0.96 22.94 0.86
CA PRO A 85 1.43 22.56 -0.47
C PRO A 85 0.24 22.31 -1.37
N LYS A 86 0.17 23.00 -2.52
CA LYS A 86 -0.88 22.75 -3.50
C LYS A 86 -0.70 21.36 -4.11
N GLU A 87 -1.79 20.64 -4.30
CA GLU A 87 -1.81 19.27 -4.85
C GLU A 87 -1.42 19.17 -6.34
N ASP A 88 -1.26 20.30 -7.03
CA ASP A 88 -1.08 20.35 -8.51
C ASP A 88 0.37 20.15 -9.00
N GLY A 89 1.32 19.86 -8.07
CA GLY A 89 2.73 19.61 -8.44
C GLY A 89 3.47 20.84 -9.00
N SER A 90 2.86 22.03 -8.97
CA SER A 90 3.53 23.26 -9.39
C SER A 90 4.70 23.56 -8.44
N GLN A 91 5.89 23.85 -8.99
CA GLN A 91 7.07 24.26 -8.23
C GLN A 91 6.93 25.71 -7.75
N ASP A 92 5.88 25.98 -6.98
CA ASP A 92 5.66 27.28 -6.33
C ASP A 92 6.69 27.50 -5.20
N ALA A 93 6.91 28.74 -4.83
CA ALA A 93 7.82 29.11 -3.73
C ALA A 93 7.52 28.36 -2.43
N SER A 94 6.28 27.96 -2.18
CA SER A 94 5.87 27.13 -1.07
C SER A 94 6.43 25.70 -1.14
N HIS A 95 6.47 25.09 -2.33
CA HIS A 95 7.05 23.77 -2.56
C HIS A 95 8.58 23.77 -2.35
N LEU A 96 9.25 24.85 -2.77
CA LEU A 96 10.70 24.99 -2.60
C LEU A 96 11.09 25.21 -1.14
N ALA A 97 10.20 25.72 -0.30
CA ALA A 97 10.43 25.96 1.12
C ALA A 97 10.14 24.76 2.02
N VAL A 98 9.71 23.63 1.46
CA VAL A 98 9.38 22.41 2.21
C VAL A 98 10.20 21.23 1.69
N ALA A 99 10.82 20.49 2.62
CA ALA A 99 11.40 19.17 2.36
C ALA A 99 10.37 18.10 2.77
N PHE A 100 10.01 17.23 1.83
CA PHE A 100 8.93 16.25 2.03
C PHE A 100 9.43 14.94 2.62
N SER A 101 8.59 14.32 3.42
CA SER A 101 8.84 13.01 4.04
C SER A 101 9.23 11.96 3.00
N GLY A 102 10.26 11.16 3.32
CA GLY A 102 10.73 10.05 2.49
C GLY A 102 11.70 10.42 1.38
N THR A 103 11.88 11.71 1.07
CA THR A 103 12.86 12.22 0.09
C THR A 103 14.28 12.12 0.62
N LEU A 104 15.28 12.15 -0.24
CA LEU A 104 16.70 12.03 0.11
C LEU A 104 17.42 13.35 -0.06
N VAL A 105 18.14 13.82 0.95
CA VAL A 105 19.04 14.96 0.85
C VAL A 105 20.26 14.55 0.04
N THR A 106 20.40 15.08 -1.17
CA THR A 106 21.50 14.74 -2.09
C THR A 106 22.69 15.67 -1.92
N ARG A 107 22.48 16.87 -1.35
CA ARG A 107 23.52 17.85 -1.11
C ARG A 107 23.07 18.90 -0.10
N GLY A 108 24.02 19.43 0.65
CA GLY A 108 23.83 20.57 1.55
C GLY A 108 23.24 20.18 2.89
N THR A 109 22.90 21.21 3.67
CA THR A 109 22.35 21.06 5.02
C THR A 109 21.16 21.96 5.21
N ALA A 110 20.26 21.56 6.11
CA ALA A 110 19.07 22.34 6.42
C ALA A 110 18.63 22.19 7.87
N ARG A 111 17.83 23.16 8.29
CA ARG A 111 17.10 23.15 9.55
C ARG A 111 15.68 23.61 9.29
N GLY A 112 14.70 22.94 9.89
CA GLY A 112 13.30 23.29 9.66
C GLY A 112 12.37 22.73 10.70
N HIS A 113 11.14 23.26 10.71
CA HIS A 113 10.08 22.79 11.58
C HIS A 113 9.23 21.72 10.92
N VAL A 114 8.94 20.67 11.67
CA VAL A 114 8.01 19.62 11.25
C VAL A 114 6.61 20.20 11.13
N VAL A 115 6.01 20.11 9.94
CA VAL A 115 4.64 20.58 9.66
C VAL A 115 3.64 19.44 9.59
N ALA A 116 4.04 18.26 9.07
CA ALA A 116 3.19 17.09 8.99
C ALA A 116 3.97 15.79 9.18
N THR A 117 3.36 14.80 9.85
CA THR A 117 3.94 13.49 10.12
C THR A 117 2.98 12.37 9.76
N GLY A 118 3.51 11.15 9.50
CA GLY A 118 2.72 9.95 9.27
C GLY A 118 1.73 10.10 8.10
N GLU A 119 0.47 9.75 8.32
CA GLU A 119 -0.58 9.80 7.28
C GLU A 119 -0.89 11.21 6.77
N ARG A 120 -0.53 12.25 7.52
CA ARG A 120 -0.74 13.65 7.12
C ARG A 120 0.38 14.20 6.27
N SER A 121 1.54 13.53 6.22
CA SER A 121 2.64 13.91 5.31
C SER A 121 2.28 13.68 3.85
N ALA A 122 3.00 14.31 2.92
CA ALA A 122 2.81 14.14 1.48
C ALA A 122 2.89 12.66 1.09
N LEU A 123 3.91 11.94 1.55
CA LEU A 123 4.07 10.50 1.30
C LEU A 123 2.95 9.68 1.95
N GLY A 124 2.52 10.05 3.16
CA GLY A 124 1.45 9.38 3.88
C GLY A 124 0.10 9.48 3.18
N ARG A 125 -0.22 10.64 2.58
CA ARG A 125 -1.44 10.84 1.76
C ARG A 125 -1.44 9.95 0.53
N ILE A 126 -0.31 9.85 -0.18
CA ILE A 126 -0.15 8.93 -1.31
C ILE A 126 -0.37 7.47 -0.86
N GLY A 127 0.26 7.06 0.24
CA GLY A 127 0.09 5.72 0.80
C GLY A 127 -1.37 5.41 1.17
N LYS A 128 -2.09 6.37 1.74
CA LYS A 128 -3.50 6.23 2.09
C LYS A 128 -4.40 6.14 0.84
N SER A 129 -4.13 6.93 -0.19
CA SER A 129 -4.83 6.88 -1.47
C SER A 129 -4.65 5.51 -2.14
N LEU A 130 -3.43 4.97 -2.11
CA LEU A 130 -3.12 3.64 -2.65
C LEU A 130 -3.74 2.51 -1.81
N ALA A 131 -3.78 2.63 -0.49
CA ALA A 131 -4.42 1.66 0.39
C ALA A 131 -5.95 1.60 0.21
N GLY A 132 -6.56 2.69 -0.23
CA GLY A 132 -7.98 2.76 -0.59
C GLY A 132 -8.33 2.12 -1.93
N ILE A 133 -7.33 1.79 -2.77
CA ILE A 133 -7.53 1.04 -4.00
C ILE A 133 -7.75 -0.43 -3.60
N ALA A 134 -9.02 -0.81 -3.43
CA ALA A 134 -9.39 -2.21 -3.27
C ALA A 134 -8.82 -2.98 -4.48
N ILE A 135 -8.14 -4.10 -4.23
CA ILE A 135 -7.77 -5.04 -5.30
C ILE A 135 -9.09 -5.51 -5.91
N GLU A 136 -9.53 -4.84 -6.97
CA GLU A 136 -10.74 -5.26 -7.68
C GLU A 136 -10.47 -6.66 -8.23
N THR A 137 -11.36 -7.60 -7.89
CA THR A 137 -11.39 -8.91 -8.53
C THR A 137 -11.52 -8.69 -10.02
N THR A 138 -10.66 -9.32 -10.81
CA THR A 138 -10.69 -9.17 -12.27
C THR A 138 -12.09 -9.46 -12.82
N PRO A 139 -12.56 -8.76 -13.87
CA PRO A 139 -13.86 -9.02 -14.50
C PRO A 139 -14.09 -10.51 -14.76
N ILE A 140 -13.07 -11.23 -15.20
CA ILE A 140 -13.08 -12.68 -15.43
C ILE A 140 -13.40 -13.46 -14.15
N GLN A 141 -12.81 -13.10 -13.00
CA GLN A 141 -13.11 -13.78 -11.74
C GLN A 141 -14.55 -13.56 -11.29
N ARG A 142 -15.09 -12.36 -11.53
CA ARG A 142 -16.48 -12.04 -11.19
C ARG A 142 -17.48 -12.82 -12.06
N GLU A 143 -17.24 -12.89 -13.37
CA GLU A 143 -18.04 -13.68 -14.30
C GLU A 143 -17.98 -15.18 -13.99
N MET A 144 -16.77 -15.70 -13.71
CA MET A 144 -16.59 -17.09 -13.30
C MET A 144 -17.38 -17.44 -12.03
N HIS A 145 -17.35 -16.59 -11.01
CA HIS A 145 -18.15 -16.81 -9.80
C HIS A 145 -19.65 -16.86 -10.09
N GLN A 146 -20.12 -16.03 -11.03
CA GLN A 146 -21.51 -16.04 -11.44
C GLN A 146 -21.89 -17.34 -12.16
N VAL A 147 -21.06 -17.81 -13.08
CA VAL A 147 -21.26 -19.09 -13.80
C VAL A 147 -21.27 -20.26 -12.80
N VAL A 148 -20.26 -20.35 -11.93
CA VAL A 148 -20.17 -21.40 -10.90
C VAL A 148 -21.40 -21.38 -9.99
N LYS A 149 -21.87 -20.19 -9.58
CA LYS A 149 -23.08 -20.04 -8.75
C LYS A 149 -24.33 -20.59 -9.46
N TRP A 150 -24.52 -20.26 -10.74
CA TRP A 150 -25.66 -20.75 -11.51
C TRP A 150 -25.61 -22.26 -11.73
N VAL A 151 -24.43 -22.79 -12.09
CA VAL A 151 -24.24 -24.25 -12.25
C VAL A 151 -24.50 -24.98 -10.93
N ALA A 152 -24.03 -24.45 -9.81
CA ALA A 152 -24.27 -25.03 -8.49
C ALA A 152 -25.78 -25.04 -8.13
N ILE A 153 -26.52 -23.95 -8.40
CA ILE A 153 -27.94 -23.88 -8.15
C ILE A 153 -28.72 -24.91 -9.00
N ILE A 154 -28.42 -25.01 -10.29
CA ILE A 154 -29.04 -25.94 -11.20
C ILE A 154 -28.69 -27.37 -10.80
N GLY A 155 -27.43 -27.66 -10.50
CA GLY A 155 -26.96 -28.97 -10.08
C GLY A 155 -27.61 -29.44 -8.78
N LEU A 156 -27.69 -28.55 -7.79
CA LEU A 156 -28.37 -28.86 -6.52
C LEU A 156 -29.86 -29.07 -6.69
N GLY A 157 -30.50 -28.28 -7.57
CA GLY A 157 -31.90 -28.46 -7.92
C GLY A 157 -32.19 -29.83 -8.57
N LEU A 158 -31.37 -30.24 -9.56
CA LEU A 158 -31.47 -31.56 -10.19
C LEU A 158 -31.20 -32.69 -9.20
N ALA A 159 -30.22 -32.56 -8.31
CA ALA A 159 -29.93 -33.53 -7.27
C ALA A 159 -31.12 -33.71 -6.30
N ALA A 160 -31.76 -32.59 -5.90
CA ALA A 160 -32.94 -32.62 -5.07
C ALA A 160 -34.14 -33.28 -5.76
N VAL A 161 -34.36 -32.98 -7.03
CA VAL A 161 -35.43 -33.65 -7.83
C VAL A 161 -35.17 -35.15 -7.96
N LEU A 162 -33.93 -35.57 -8.21
CA LEU A 162 -33.54 -36.96 -8.28
C LEU A 162 -33.77 -37.68 -6.94
N ALA A 163 -33.32 -37.12 -5.85
CA ALA A 163 -33.48 -37.64 -4.50
C ALA A 163 -34.98 -37.79 -4.16
N MET A 164 -35.77 -36.77 -4.48
CA MET A 164 -37.23 -36.78 -4.25
C MET A 164 -37.94 -37.84 -5.10
N SER A 165 -37.60 -37.99 -6.38
CA SER A 165 -38.17 -38.98 -7.26
C SER A 165 -37.90 -40.41 -6.80
N TYR A 166 -36.70 -40.72 -6.34
CA TYR A 166 -36.36 -42.01 -5.74
C TYR A 166 -37.13 -42.29 -4.47
N ALA A 167 -37.28 -41.31 -3.59
CA ALA A 167 -38.03 -41.44 -2.35
C ALA A 167 -39.51 -41.72 -2.61
N LEU A 168 -40.13 -41.07 -3.61
CA LEU A 168 -41.55 -41.18 -3.91
C LEU A 168 -41.89 -42.43 -4.73
N VAL A 169 -41.04 -42.81 -5.71
CA VAL A 169 -41.34 -43.89 -6.64
C VAL A 169 -40.88 -45.24 -6.11
N LEU A 170 -39.69 -45.30 -5.50
CA LEU A 170 -39.12 -46.57 -4.99
C LEU A 170 -39.25 -46.73 -3.48
N GLY A 171 -39.67 -45.71 -2.74
CA GLY A 171 -39.79 -45.77 -1.29
C GLY A 171 -38.47 -45.83 -0.54
N ASP A 172 -37.37 -45.65 -1.25
CA ASP A 172 -35.98 -45.74 -0.70
C ASP A 172 -35.33 -44.37 -0.66
N TRP A 173 -35.55 -43.66 0.43
CA TRP A 173 -35.03 -42.31 0.62
C TRP A 173 -33.50 -42.26 0.75
N LEU A 174 -32.89 -43.37 1.28
CA LEU A 174 -31.45 -43.42 1.49
C LEU A 174 -30.69 -43.51 0.16
N HIS A 175 -31.12 -44.41 -0.73
CA HIS A 175 -30.52 -44.49 -2.07
C HIS A 175 -30.81 -43.24 -2.90
N GLY A 176 -31.96 -42.59 -2.73
CA GLY A 176 -32.27 -41.33 -3.34
C GLY A 176 -31.33 -40.20 -2.90
N LEU A 177 -31.05 -40.13 -1.61
CA LEU A 177 -30.08 -39.16 -1.06
C LEU A 177 -28.65 -39.38 -1.59
N LEU A 178 -28.19 -40.64 -1.62
CA LEU A 178 -26.86 -40.99 -2.14
C LEU A 178 -26.75 -40.68 -3.64
N ALA A 179 -27.77 -41.01 -4.43
CA ALA A 179 -27.81 -40.70 -5.87
C ALA A 179 -27.77 -39.17 -6.11
N GLY A 180 -28.55 -38.40 -5.34
CA GLY A 180 -28.58 -36.95 -5.40
C GLY A 180 -27.24 -36.33 -5.04
N LEU A 181 -26.57 -36.83 -3.98
CA LEU A 181 -25.25 -36.38 -3.56
C LEU A 181 -24.20 -36.66 -4.63
N THR A 182 -24.22 -37.88 -5.22
CA THR A 182 -23.31 -38.26 -6.31
C THR A 182 -23.49 -37.36 -7.52
N LEU A 183 -24.72 -37.05 -7.89
CA LEU A 183 -25.04 -36.14 -9.00
C LEU A 183 -24.56 -34.71 -8.70
N ALA A 184 -24.76 -34.21 -7.47
CA ALA A 184 -24.32 -32.90 -7.06
C ALA A 184 -22.78 -32.78 -7.17
N MET A 185 -22.03 -33.78 -6.70
CA MET A 185 -20.57 -33.82 -6.82
C MET A 185 -20.11 -33.87 -8.29
N ALA A 186 -20.78 -34.58 -9.15
CA ALA A 186 -20.44 -34.69 -10.57
C ALA A 186 -20.67 -33.39 -11.37
N ILE A 187 -21.62 -32.56 -10.92
CA ILE A 187 -21.95 -31.30 -11.61
C ILE A 187 -21.16 -30.12 -11.11
N LEU A 188 -20.66 -30.14 -9.86
CA LEU A 188 -19.88 -29.03 -9.29
C LEU A 188 -18.51 -28.91 -9.97
N PRO A 189 -18.24 -27.81 -10.68
CA PRO A 189 -16.96 -27.61 -11.38
C PRO A 189 -15.88 -27.14 -10.40
N GLU A 190 -15.40 -28.02 -9.52
CA GLU A 190 -14.40 -27.69 -8.50
C GLU A 190 -13.03 -27.35 -9.11
N GLU A 191 -12.76 -27.83 -10.33
CA GLU A 191 -11.47 -27.62 -11.00
C GLU A 191 -11.31 -26.22 -11.62
N LEU A 192 -12.40 -25.56 -11.99
CA LEU A 192 -12.35 -24.28 -12.70
C LEU A 192 -11.64 -23.16 -11.92
N PRO A 193 -11.90 -22.92 -10.62
CA PRO A 193 -11.19 -21.91 -9.83
C PRO A 193 -9.69 -22.22 -9.69
N VAL A 194 -9.33 -23.50 -9.56
CA VAL A 194 -7.95 -23.96 -9.40
C VAL A 194 -7.17 -23.75 -10.69
N ILE A 195 -7.75 -24.13 -11.83
CA ILE A 195 -7.15 -23.97 -13.17
C ILE A 195 -6.95 -22.49 -13.46
N LEU A 196 -7.92 -21.63 -13.18
CA LEU A 196 -7.81 -20.17 -13.38
C LEU A 196 -6.68 -19.56 -12.53
N THR A 197 -6.59 -19.95 -11.26
CA THR A 197 -5.51 -19.48 -10.36
C THR A 197 -4.15 -19.92 -10.86
N LEU A 198 -4.03 -21.17 -11.36
CA LEU A 198 -2.80 -21.69 -11.91
C LEU A 198 -2.36 -20.90 -13.17
N PHE A 199 -3.29 -20.65 -14.10
CA PHE A 199 -2.98 -19.89 -15.32
C PHE A 199 -2.63 -18.44 -15.03
N LEU A 200 -3.33 -17.77 -14.11
CA LEU A 200 -3.00 -16.41 -13.70
C LEU A 200 -1.62 -16.37 -13.01
N GLY A 201 -1.33 -17.35 -12.14
CA GLY A 201 -0.02 -17.47 -11.49
C GLY A 201 1.12 -17.70 -12.47
N LEU A 202 0.93 -18.59 -13.46
CA LEU A 202 1.91 -18.84 -14.52
C LEU A 202 2.10 -17.61 -15.42
N GLY A 203 1.02 -16.89 -15.75
CA GLY A 203 1.08 -15.65 -16.52
C GLY A 203 1.87 -14.57 -15.80
N ALA A 204 1.59 -14.35 -14.51
CA ALA A 204 2.32 -13.40 -13.68
C ALA A 204 3.80 -13.78 -13.52
N TRP A 205 4.10 -15.06 -13.31
CA TRP A 205 5.47 -15.56 -13.22
C TRP A 205 6.26 -15.35 -14.52
N ARG A 206 5.62 -15.56 -15.68
CA ARG A 206 6.25 -15.33 -16.98
C ARG A 206 6.57 -13.86 -17.24
N LEU A 207 5.64 -12.95 -16.90
CA LEU A 207 5.83 -11.51 -17.00
C LEU A 207 6.92 -10.98 -16.05
N ALA A 208 7.09 -11.58 -14.87
CA ALA A 208 8.11 -11.18 -13.91
C ALA A 208 9.53 -11.65 -14.28
N ARG A 209 9.68 -12.47 -15.32
CA ARG A 209 10.96 -13.07 -15.74
C ARG A 209 11.55 -12.42 -17.00
N GLU A 210 10.78 -11.56 -17.67
CA GLU A 210 11.24 -10.66 -18.74
C GLU A 210 11.63 -9.29 -18.15
#